data_abd9b6aec2edfdb4b999cc479051da7f
#
_entry.id   abd9b6aec2edfdb4b999cc479051da7f
#
_cell.length_a   1.000
_cell.length_b   1.000
_cell.length_c   1.000
_cell.angle_alpha   90.00
_cell.angle_beta   90.00
_cell.angle_gamma   90.00
#
_symmetry.space_group_name_H-M   'P 1'
#
loop_
_entity.id
_entity.type
_entity.pdbx_description
1 polymer ?
#
loop_
_entity_poly.entity_id
_entity_poly.type
_entity_poly.pdbx_seq_one_letter_code
_entity_poly.pdbx_strand_id
1 'polypeptide(L)'
;MQNTQIDPHNHEQQLAYELVANTNSSFFLTGRAGTGKTTFLHNVQKLVGKQFITLAPTGVAAILAGGDTIHSFFGLPMEVCTPGTCGKMNEAKILTLLHADTIIIDEVSMVRCDIMDAIDYTMRKALRNNMPFGGKQIIFVGDMFQLPPVVKQGPEKDMLKDLYQTDDFFFYKSDAIKRMRLVKIEFRKVYRQDDEHFLHILENVRLNKVTPENIMHLNDRVHIPTAEDGAVITLASINKTADKINLQRLEEIESEEFVYKGTIDGKFEEKKFPVDMKLRLKVGAQVMFTRNDQQKRWANGTLGKVSKLTKDEISVTLNNGETYIVPCCSWESYSYDYNKEERKMKKELIGTFTQYPLKLAWAITVHKSQGMTFDKLSLDLSRGMFAAGQLYVALSRVRSLEGLYLSKNVIPQYAHTSREVLTYASEYNNEQQIGNEIESGKAVYGALQHNDYDEAARQYLLLVAKKAENGDIKEAMQQAKRFLDILVCDEHLYGSIESVPECLTKASHWAPKFLASLLCLYAEKYEEALAYANEVLATHRCAEAMYIKSRALAKLERYTEADETNCQLALSLIHISEPTRP
;
A
#
# COMPACT_ATOMS: atom_id res chain seq x y z
N MET A 1 -15.25 23.55 9.81
CA MET A 1 -14.56 22.51 10.60
C MET A 1 -14.89 21.18 9.94
N GLN A 2 -13.90 20.49 9.38
CA GLN A 2 -14.11 19.10 8.91
C GLN A 2 -14.46 18.26 10.12
N ASN A 3 -15.59 17.55 10.09
CA ASN A 3 -15.95 16.60 11.13
C ASN A 3 -14.85 15.53 11.24
N THR A 4 -14.02 15.64 12.28
CA THR A 4 -12.98 14.66 12.58
C THR A 4 -13.64 13.51 13.33
N GLN A 5 -14.41 12.71 12.61
CA GLN A 5 -15.13 11.55 13.15
C GLN A 5 -14.99 10.36 12.20
N ILE A 6 -14.88 9.17 12.78
CA ILE A 6 -15.06 7.91 12.06
C ILE A 6 -16.57 7.70 11.91
N ASP A 7 -17.03 7.35 10.71
CA ASP A 7 -18.46 7.12 10.46
C ASP A 7 -18.96 5.96 11.34
N PRO A 8 -19.83 6.23 12.34
CA PRO A 8 -20.31 5.20 13.26
C PRO A 8 -21.20 4.15 12.59
N HIS A 9 -21.72 4.46 11.38
CA HIS A 9 -22.56 3.56 10.60
C HIS A 9 -21.80 2.81 9.50
N ASN A 10 -20.47 2.99 9.42
CA ASN A 10 -19.62 2.27 8.47
C ASN A 10 -18.80 1.22 9.21
N HIS A 11 -19.28 -0.03 9.17
CA HIS A 11 -18.68 -1.16 9.88
C HIS A 11 -17.20 -1.36 9.53
N GLU A 12 -16.85 -1.30 8.25
CA GLU A 12 -15.48 -1.47 7.78
C GLU A 12 -14.56 -0.36 8.32
N GLN A 13 -15.05 0.88 8.44
CA GLN A 13 -14.27 1.95 9.05
C GLN A 13 -14.06 1.73 10.55
N GLN A 14 -15.06 1.18 11.26
CA GLN A 14 -14.90 0.84 12.68
C GLN A 14 -13.85 -0.26 12.89
N LEU A 15 -13.88 -1.32 12.09
CA LEU A 15 -12.88 -2.40 12.15
C LEU A 15 -11.47 -1.88 11.85
N ALA A 16 -11.32 -1.04 10.83
CA ALA A 16 -10.04 -0.42 10.50
C ALA A 16 -9.53 0.50 11.63
N TYR A 17 -10.43 1.27 12.26
CA TYR A 17 -10.11 2.10 13.40
C TYR A 17 -9.63 1.28 14.60
N GLU A 18 -10.32 0.18 14.94
CA GLU A 18 -9.92 -0.74 16.00
C GLU A 18 -8.51 -1.30 15.79
N LEU A 19 -8.19 -1.71 14.55
CA LEU A 19 -6.85 -2.20 14.21
C LEU A 19 -5.78 -1.12 14.41
N VAL A 20 -6.05 0.12 14.01
CA VAL A 20 -5.08 1.21 14.17
C VAL A 20 -4.94 1.63 15.62
N ALA A 21 -6.05 1.84 16.32
CA ALA A 21 -6.05 2.44 17.65
C ALA A 21 -5.61 1.46 18.74
N ASN A 22 -6.06 0.22 18.66
CA ASN A 22 -5.99 -0.74 19.76
C ASN A 22 -5.10 -1.95 19.48
N THR A 23 -4.39 -1.97 18.36
CA THR A 23 -3.47 -3.07 18.02
C THR A 23 -2.19 -2.55 17.37
N ASN A 24 -1.18 -3.42 17.22
CA ASN A 24 0.00 -3.18 16.38
C ASN A 24 -0.05 -4.00 15.08
N SER A 25 -1.21 -4.55 14.74
CA SER A 25 -1.40 -5.43 13.60
C SER A 25 -1.40 -4.63 12.29
N SER A 26 -0.59 -5.06 11.33
CA SER A 26 -0.57 -4.50 9.99
C SER A 26 -1.76 -5.00 9.17
N PHE A 27 -2.30 -4.15 8.29
CA PHE A 27 -3.44 -4.53 7.45
C PHE A 27 -3.43 -3.79 6.11
N PHE A 28 -4.18 -4.33 5.16
CA PHE A 28 -4.42 -3.71 3.87
C PHE A 28 -5.79 -3.04 3.84
N LEU A 29 -5.82 -1.74 3.60
CA LEU A 29 -7.00 -0.93 3.45
C LEU A 29 -7.25 -0.63 1.98
N THR A 30 -8.35 -1.12 1.46
CA THR A 30 -8.73 -0.92 0.06
C THR A 30 -10.14 -0.36 -0.07
N GLY A 31 -10.59 -0.16 -1.28
CA GLY A 31 -11.92 0.32 -1.65
C GLY A 31 -11.89 1.14 -2.91
N ARG A 32 -13.04 1.29 -3.55
CA ARG A 32 -13.21 2.05 -4.78
C ARG A 32 -12.80 3.52 -4.62
N ALA A 33 -12.67 4.22 -5.74
CA ALA A 33 -12.56 5.69 -5.71
C ALA A 33 -13.79 6.29 -5.00
N GLY A 34 -13.56 7.25 -4.10
CA GLY A 34 -14.64 7.93 -3.39
C GLY A 34 -15.18 7.23 -2.15
N THR A 35 -14.60 6.11 -1.69
CA THR A 35 -15.00 5.42 -0.45
C THR A 35 -14.43 6.03 0.83
N GLY A 36 -13.73 7.17 0.75
CA GLY A 36 -13.28 7.92 1.91
C GLY A 36 -11.99 7.43 2.56
N LYS A 37 -11.17 6.59 1.91
CA LYS A 37 -9.88 6.09 2.45
C LYS A 37 -8.97 7.19 2.96
N THR A 38 -8.69 8.20 2.15
CA THR A 38 -7.81 9.34 2.51
C THR A 38 -8.40 10.15 3.68
N THR A 39 -9.72 10.38 3.68
CA THR A 39 -10.40 11.07 4.78
C THR A 39 -10.30 10.27 6.08
N PHE A 40 -10.51 8.96 6.02
CA PHE A 40 -10.33 8.05 7.16
C PHE A 40 -8.91 8.15 7.73
N LEU A 41 -7.88 8.06 6.88
CA LEU A 41 -6.48 8.16 7.31
C LEU A 41 -6.18 9.49 8.00
N HIS A 42 -6.65 10.60 7.44
CA HIS A 42 -6.47 11.91 8.08
C HIS A 42 -7.18 12.01 9.43
N ASN A 43 -8.38 11.42 9.56
CA ASN A 43 -9.11 11.42 10.81
C ASN A 43 -8.42 10.54 11.87
N VAL A 44 -8.00 9.33 11.49
CA VAL A 44 -7.29 8.40 12.38
C VAL A 44 -5.99 9.01 12.91
N GLN A 45 -5.18 9.64 12.06
CA GLN A 45 -3.93 10.29 12.48
C GLN A 45 -4.15 11.42 13.52
N LYS A 46 -5.34 12.01 13.55
CA LYS A 46 -5.71 13.05 14.53
C LYS A 46 -6.32 12.49 15.80
N LEU A 47 -7.03 11.36 15.69
CA LEU A 47 -7.79 10.76 16.81
C LEU A 47 -6.95 9.81 17.65
N VAL A 48 -5.98 9.15 17.03
CA VAL A 48 -5.13 8.14 17.68
C VAL A 48 -3.82 8.78 18.12
N GLY A 49 -3.39 8.52 19.36
CA GLY A 49 -2.17 9.08 19.94
C GLY A 49 -0.85 8.48 19.42
N LYS A 50 -0.88 7.70 18.33
CA LYS A 50 0.29 7.10 17.69
C LYS A 50 1.07 8.10 16.84
N GLN A 51 2.36 7.84 16.67
CA GLN A 51 3.23 8.58 15.73
C GLN A 51 3.21 7.94 14.36
N PHE A 52 2.81 8.70 13.34
CA PHE A 52 2.64 8.19 11.98
C PHE A 52 3.72 8.70 11.04
N ILE A 53 4.22 7.81 10.18
CA ILE A 53 4.97 8.16 8.97
C ILE A 53 4.08 7.82 7.77
N THR A 54 3.87 8.78 6.87
CA THR A 54 3.12 8.55 5.62
C THR A 54 4.08 8.53 4.45
N LEU A 55 4.03 7.49 3.63
CA LEU A 55 4.89 7.27 2.47
C LEU A 55 4.05 6.93 1.24
N ALA A 56 4.55 7.30 0.06
CA ALA A 56 3.91 6.95 -1.20
C ALA A 56 4.94 6.64 -2.30
N PRO A 57 4.57 5.91 -3.37
CA PRO A 57 5.50 5.54 -4.43
C PRO A 57 5.96 6.70 -5.31
N THR A 58 5.14 7.75 -5.45
CA THR A 58 5.44 8.91 -6.32
C THR A 58 5.46 10.22 -5.56
N GLY A 59 6.21 11.21 -6.07
CA GLY A 59 6.28 12.54 -5.45
C GLY A 59 4.92 13.23 -5.32
N VAL A 60 4.08 13.12 -6.35
CA VAL A 60 2.73 13.71 -6.33
C VAL A 60 1.85 13.04 -5.28
N ALA A 61 1.84 11.71 -5.22
CA ALA A 61 1.07 10.97 -4.21
C ALA A 61 1.59 11.28 -2.79
N ALA A 62 2.90 11.38 -2.59
CA ALA A 62 3.50 11.73 -1.30
C ALA A 62 3.08 13.13 -0.82
N ILE A 63 3.08 14.12 -1.71
CA ILE A 63 2.61 15.48 -1.39
C ILE A 63 1.12 15.48 -1.02
N LEU A 64 0.29 14.77 -1.80
CA LEU A 64 -1.16 14.68 -1.53
C LEU A 64 -1.45 13.96 -0.20
N ALA A 65 -0.68 12.93 0.13
CA ALA A 65 -0.77 12.19 1.38
C ALA A 65 -0.12 12.95 2.57
N GLY A 66 0.57 14.06 2.32
CA GLY A 66 1.28 14.83 3.35
C GLY A 66 2.50 14.13 3.93
N GLY A 67 3.18 13.31 3.12
CA GLY A 67 4.32 12.48 3.52
C GLY A 67 5.56 12.63 2.63
N ASP A 68 6.40 11.60 2.58
CA ASP A 68 7.59 11.50 1.73
C ASP A 68 7.48 10.32 0.75
N THR A 69 8.37 10.26 -0.24
CA THR A 69 8.42 9.10 -1.14
C THR A 69 9.16 7.94 -0.49
N ILE A 70 8.71 6.72 -0.80
CA ILE A 70 9.33 5.47 -0.33
C ILE A 70 10.84 5.47 -0.61
N HIS A 71 11.24 5.77 -1.87
CA HIS A 71 12.64 5.78 -2.28
C HIS A 71 13.47 6.80 -1.51
N SER A 72 12.94 8.01 -1.30
CA SER A 72 13.63 9.05 -0.53
C SER A 72 13.76 8.66 0.94
N PHE A 73 12.70 8.15 1.55
CA PHE A 73 12.70 7.84 2.97
C PHE A 73 13.66 6.69 3.30
N PHE A 74 13.59 5.59 2.57
CA PHE A 74 14.43 4.42 2.82
C PHE A 74 15.79 4.44 2.09
N GLY A 75 16.04 5.45 1.24
CA GLY A 75 17.27 5.53 0.45
C GLY A 75 17.39 4.41 -0.58
N LEU A 76 16.26 4.00 -1.19
CA LEU A 76 16.23 2.91 -2.15
C LEU A 76 16.72 3.36 -3.54
N PRO A 77 17.43 2.48 -4.28
CA PRO A 77 17.80 2.76 -5.66
C PRO A 77 16.56 2.77 -6.57
N MET A 78 16.71 3.34 -7.77
CA MET A 78 15.64 3.36 -8.79
C MET A 78 15.62 2.06 -9.63
N GLU A 79 16.56 1.18 -9.41
CA GLU A 79 16.73 -0.12 -10.06
C GLU A 79 15.98 -1.21 -9.27
N VAL A 80 16.13 -2.48 -9.70
CA VAL A 80 15.59 -3.61 -8.93
C VAL A 80 16.30 -3.69 -7.58
N CYS A 81 15.50 -3.71 -6.52
CA CYS A 81 15.99 -3.75 -5.16
C CYS A 81 16.40 -5.18 -4.77
N THR A 82 17.61 -5.31 -4.20
CA THR A 82 18.11 -6.55 -3.63
C THR A 82 18.72 -6.28 -2.25
N PRO A 83 18.93 -7.30 -1.40
CA PRO A 83 19.61 -7.10 -0.10
C PRO A 83 20.98 -6.43 -0.21
N GLY A 84 21.70 -6.63 -1.31
CA GLY A 84 23.00 -5.99 -1.57
C GLY A 84 22.92 -4.50 -1.90
N THR A 85 21.79 -4.03 -2.45
CA THR A 85 21.58 -2.63 -2.87
C THR A 85 20.80 -1.80 -1.85
N CYS A 86 20.22 -2.42 -0.83
CA CYS A 86 19.34 -1.81 0.15
C CYS A 86 19.91 -1.86 1.58
N GLY A 87 19.20 -1.30 2.54
CA GLY A 87 19.52 -1.39 3.97
C GLY A 87 20.47 -0.31 4.48
N LYS A 88 20.71 0.76 3.70
CA LYS A 88 21.50 1.93 4.12
C LYS A 88 20.56 3.13 4.34
N MET A 89 20.26 3.42 5.58
CA MET A 89 19.54 4.64 5.98
C MET A 89 20.48 5.59 6.71
N ASN A 90 20.19 6.89 6.64
CA ASN A 90 20.90 7.86 7.47
C ASN A 90 20.40 7.79 8.93
N GLU A 91 21.22 8.24 9.88
CA GLU A 91 20.92 8.16 11.31
C GLU A 91 19.64 8.91 11.70
N ALA A 92 19.37 10.08 11.12
CA ALA A 92 18.17 10.85 11.40
C ALA A 92 16.90 10.06 11.02
N LYS A 93 16.89 9.39 9.86
CA LYS A 93 15.76 8.56 9.42
C LYS A 93 15.61 7.29 10.25
N ILE A 94 16.72 6.70 10.73
CA ILE A 94 16.68 5.57 11.67
C ILE A 94 16.03 6.01 12.98
N LEU A 95 16.41 7.16 13.53
CA LEU A 95 15.80 7.71 14.74
C LEU A 95 14.31 7.97 14.55
N THR A 96 13.93 8.56 13.42
CA THR A 96 12.52 8.75 13.04
C THR A 96 11.76 7.44 13.03
N LEU A 97 12.32 6.41 12.41
CA LEU A 97 11.71 5.09 12.31
C LEU A 97 11.57 4.40 13.68
N LEU A 98 12.57 4.56 14.57
CA LEU A 98 12.52 4.03 15.94
C LEU A 98 11.31 4.58 16.72
N HIS A 99 11.00 5.85 16.55
CA HIS A 99 9.94 6.54 17.29
C HIS A 99 8.57 6.54 16.60
N ALA A 100 8.50 6.06 15.36
CA ALA A 100 7.22 5.84 14.69
C ALA A 100 6.53 4.60 15.25
N ASP A 101 5.23 4.71 15.49
CA ASP A 101 4.38 3.57 15.86
C ASP A 101 3.80 2.88 14.61
N THR A 102 3.39 3.69 13.64
CA THR A 102 2.67 3.21 12.46
C THR A 102 3.21 3.88 11.19
N ILE A 103 3.40 3.07 10.15
CA ILE A 103 3.78 3.55 8.82
C ILE A 103 2.62 3.33 7.87
N ILE A 104 2.20 4.38 7.18
CA ILE A 104 1.18 4.34 6.13
C ILE A 104 1.91 4.32 4.79
N ILE A 105 1.64 3.31 3.97
CA ILE A 105 2.10 3.22 2.58
C ILE A 105 0.89 3.42 1.68
N ASP A 106 0.71 4.65 1.19
CA ASP A 106 -0.41 5.00 0.30
C ASP A 106 -0.09 4.65 -1.16
N GLU A 107 -1.15 4.48 -1.98
CA GLU A 107 -1.07 4.04 -3.38
C GLU A 107 -0.21 2.78 -3.56
N VAL A 108 -0.37 1.81 -2.65
CA VAL A 108 0.44 0.58 -2.61
C VAL A 108 0.27 -0.31 -3.85
N SER A 109 -0.81 -0.14 -4.62
CA SER A 109 -1.01 -0.81 -5.91
C SER A 109 0.12 -0.55 -6.91
N MET A 110 0.81 0.59 -6.78
CA MET A 110 1.95 0.97 -7.63
C MET A 110 3.30 0.51 -7.08
N VAL A 111 3.35 -0.14 -5.91
CA VAL A 111 4.59 -0.60 -5.27
C VAL A 111 4.91 -2.02 -5.73
N ARG A 112 6.12 -2.21 -6.29
CA ARG A 112 6.61 -3.53 -6.70
C ARG A 112 6.97 -4.39 -5.49
N CYS A 113 6.92 -5.70 -5.67
CA CYS A 113 7.26 -6.69 -4.64
C CYS A 113 8.72 -6.55 -4.14
N ASP A 114 9.67 -6.27 -5.02
CA ASP A 114 11.08 -6.05 -4.64
C ASP A 114 11.28 -4.79 -3.78
N ILE A 115 10.54 -3.72 -4.07
CA ILE A 115 10.54 -2.50 -3.25
C ILE A 115 9.96 -2.81 -1.87
N MET A 116 8.91 -3.62 -1.79
CA MET A 116 8.30 -4.02 -0.52
C MET A 116 9.26 -4.86 0.33
N ASP A 117 9.96 -5.81 -0.27
CA ASP A 117 11.00 -6.59 0.42
C ASP A 117 12.20 -5.72 0.84
N ALA A 118 12.55 -4.71 0.04
CA ALA A 118 13.59 -3.74 0.38
C ALA A 118 13.20 -2.88 1.59
N ILE A 119 11.93 -2.47 1.70
CA ILE A 119 11.40 -1.77 2.87
C ILE A 119 11.54 -2.65 4.10
N ASP A 120 11.03 -3.90 4.05
CA ASP A 120 11.11 -4.86 5.15
C ASP A 120 12.57 -5.09 5.59
N TYR A 121 13.45 -5.41 4.63
CA TYR A 121 14.86 -5.65 4.91
C TYR A 121 15.53 -4.44 5.57
N THR A 122 15.29 -3.24 5.03
CA THR A 122 15.86 -1.99 5.55
C THR A 122 15.36 -1.68 6.96
N MET A 123 14.06 -1.88 7.20
CA MET A 123 13.45 -1.66 8.53
C MET A 123 13.98 -2.66 9.56
N ARG A 124 14.00 -3.95 9.24
CA ARG A 124 14.55 -4.97 10.15
C ARG A 124 16.01 -4.68 10.53
N LYS A 125 16.81 -4.29 9.56
CA LYS A 125 18.23 -3.92 9.79
C LYS A 125 18.37 -2.65 10.64
N ALA A 126 17.59 -1.60 10.33
CA ALA A 126 17.64 -0.32 11.04
C ALA A 126 17.16 -0.43 12.49
N LEU A 127 16.10 -1.21 12.71
CA LEU A 127 15.49 -1.42 14.03
C LEU A 127 16.14 -2.55 14.83
N ARG A 128 17.06 -3.31 14.22
CA ARG A 128 17.68 -4.53 14.79
C ARG A 128 16.61 -5.52 15.29
N ASN A 129 15.54 -5.68 14.53
CA ASN A 129 14.40 -6.50 14.88
C ASN A 129 14.00 -7.34 13.67
N ASN A 130 14.00 -8.68 13.81
CA ASN A 130 13.75 -9.63 12.73
C ASN A 130 12.25 -9.87 12.44
N MET A 131 11.35 -9.31 13.24
CA MET A 131 9.92 -9.33 12.91
C MET A 131 9.66 -8.63 11.58
N PRO A 132 8.63 -9.02 10.83
CA PRO A 132 8.27 -8.33 9.60
C PRO A 132 8.17 -6.82 9.80
N PHE A 133 8.79 -6.05 8.93
CA PHE A 133 8.92 -4.59 9.01
C PHE A 133 9.49 -4.08 10.35
N GLY A 134 10.38 -4.87 10.98
CA GLY A 134 10.97 -4.51 12.27
C GLY A 134 9.96 -4.38 13.41
N GLY A 135 8.83 -5.10 13.34
CA GLY A 135 7.78 -5.10 14.34
C GLY A 135 6.87 -3.86 14.36
N LYS A 136 7.03 -2.94 13.41
CA LYS A 136 6.15 -1.76 13.28
C LYS A 136 4.84 -2.11 12.60
N GLN A 137 3.76 -1.42 12.98
CA GLN A 137 2.48 -1.52 12.29
C GLN A 137 2.58 -0.85 10.91
N ILE A 138 2.17 -1.57 9.85
CA ILE A 138 2.11 -1.03 8.49
C ILE A 138 0.65 -1.00 8.03
N ILE A 139 0.19 0.15 7.58
CA ILE A 139 -1.11 0.30 6.91
C ILE A 139 -0.84 0.44 5.41
N PHE A 140 -1.11 -0.62 4.67
CA PHE A 140 -1.02 -0.61 3.22
C PHE A 140 -2.34 -0.08 2.65
N VAL A 141 -2.28 1.00 1.85
CA VAL A 141 -3.48 1.67 1.33
C VAL A 141 -3.43 1.72 -0.19
N GLY A 142 -4.52 1.30 -0.84
CA GLY A 142 -4.60 1.33 -2.30
C GLY A 142 -5.78 0.54 -2.85
N ASP A 143 -5.95 0.59 -4.16
CA ASP A 143 -6.95 -0.20 -4.87
C ASP A 143 -6.25 -1.08 -5.90
N MET A 144 -6.23 -2.40 -5.66
CA MET A 144 -5.52 -3.37 -6.50
C MET A 144 -6.11 -3.52 -7.92
N PHE A 145 -7.34 -3.05 -8.11
CA PHE A 145 -7.99 -3.00 -9.42
C PHE A 145 -7.56 -1.80 -10.26
N GLN A 146 -6.80 -0.86 -9.68
CA GLN A 146 -6.18 0.23 -10.40
C GLN A 146 -4.91 -0.25 -11.12
N LEU A 147 -4.08 0.70 -11.57
CA LEU A 147 -2.91 0.36 -12.37
C LEU A 147 -1.88 -0.46 -11.59
N PRO A 148 -1.32 -1.52 -12.20
CA PRO A 148 -0.25 -2.30 -11.62
C PRO A 148 1.06 -1.50 -11.53
N PRO A 149 2.05 -2.00 -10.76
CA PRO A 149 3.37 -1.43 -10.74
C PRO A 149 4.01 -1.40 -12.13
N VAL A 150 4.71 -0.32 -12.45
CA VAL A 150 5.39 -0.19 -13.74
C VAL A 150 6.72 -0.94 -13.68
N VAL A 151 6.90 -1.90 -14.59
CA VAL A 151 8.14 -2.66 -14.79
C VAL A 151 8.62 -2.46 -16.22
N LYS A 152 9.89 -2.10 -16.39
CA LYS A 152 10.50 -1.95 -17.71
C LYS A 152 10.66 -3.33 -18.36
N GLN A 153 10.32 -3.42 -19.65
CA GLN A 153 10.54 -4.64 -20.40
C GLN A 153 12.04 -4.93 -20.59
N GLY A 154 12.40 -6.20 -20.69
CA GLY A 154 13.77 -6.66 -20.82
C GLY A 154 14.42 -7.05 -19.50
N PRO A 155 15.72 -6.81 -19.26
CA PRO A 155 16.48 -7.37 -18.15
C PRO A 155 15.87 -7.14 -16.77
N GLU A 156 15.22 -5.98 -16.55
CA GLU A 156 14.55 -5.67 -15.28
C GLU A 156 13.40 -6.65 -15.00
N LYS A 157 12.56 -6.88 -16.01
CA LYS A 157 11.43 -7.81 -15.91
C LYS A 157 11.90 -9.25 -15.73
N ASP A 158 12.93 -9.64 -16.48
CA ASP A 158 13.46 -10.99 -16.44
C ASP A 158 14.04 -11.29 -15.05
N MET A 159 14.80 -10.35 -14.48
CA MET A 159 15.34 -10.45 -13.11
C MET A 159 14.23 -10.58 -12.06
N LEU A 160 13.16 -9.78 -12.16
CA LEU A 160 12.03 -9.86 -11.23
C LEU A 160 11.28 -11.20 -11.36
N LYS A 161 11.13 -11.72 -12.59
CA LYS A 161 10.56 -13.06 -12.82
C LYS A 161 11.40 -14.16 -12.16
N ASP A 162 12.71 -14.09 -12.30
CA ASP A 162 13.61 -15.07 -11.71
C ASP A 162 13.57 -15.02 -10.17
N LEU A 163 13.47 -13.82 -9.58
CA LEU A 163 13.42 -13.65 -8.13
C LEU A 163 12.08 -14.08 -7.51
N TYR A 164 10.96 -13.73 -8.16
CA TYR A 164 9.63 -13.90 -7.56
C TYR A 164 8.78 -15.01 -8.20
N GLN A 165 9.29 -15.65 -9.25
CA GLN A 165 8.62 -16.74 -10.00
C GLN A 165 7.18 -16.37 -10.43
N THR A 166 7.00 -15.11 -10.87
CA THR A 166 5.70 -14.56 -11.27
C THR A 166 5.86 -13.51 -12.38
N ASP A 167 4.81 -13.30 -13.14
CA ASP A 167 4.67 -12.16 -14.08
C ASP A 167 3.94 -10.96 -13.44
N ASP A 168 3.48 -11.12 -12.22
CA ASP A 168 2.66 -10.16 -11.47
C ASP A 168 3.47 -9.64 -10.27
N PHE A 169 3.88 -8.38 -10.33
CA PHE A 169 4.84 -7.79 -9.41
C PHE A 169 4.21 -6.90 -8.33
N PHE A 170 2.95 -7.10 -8.00
CA PHE A 170 2.30 -6.37 -6.92
C PHE A 170 2.97 -6.62 -5.57
N PHE A 171 2.84 -5.66 -4.66
CA PHE A 171 3.44 -5.67 -3.33
C PHE A 171 3.17 -6.96 -2.54
N TYR A 172 1.98 -7.58 -2.71
CA TYR A 172 1.59 -8.80 -1.98
C TYR A 172 2.32 -10.06 -2.47
N LYS A 173 3.06 -9.98 -3.57
CA LYS A 173 3.95 -11.06 -4.04
C LYS A 173 5.32 -11.04 -3.35
N SER A 174 5.62 -10.00 -2.55
CA SER A 174 6.86 -9.91 -1.77
C SER A 174 6.93 -11.01 -0.72
N ASP A 175 8.14 -11.43 -0.38
CA ASP A 175 8.36 -12.43 0.66
C ASP A 175 8.04 -11.87 2.05
N ALA A 176 8.18 -10.56 2.25
CA ALA A 176 7.78 -9.89 3.47
C ALA A 176 6.28 -10.07 3.75
N ILE A 177 5.43 -9.82 2.74
CA ILE A 177 3.96 -9.95 2.89
C ILE A 177 3.53 -11.41 2.99
N LYS A 178 4.18 -12.34 2.26
CA LYS A 178 3.89 -13.79 2.38
C LYS A 178 4.16 -14.32 3.79
N ARG A 179 5.16 -13.76 4.49
CA ARG A 179 5.46 -14.12 5.89
C ARG A 179 4.41 -13.60 6.88
N MET A 180 3.64 -12.58 6.51
CA MET A 180 2.60 -11.99 7.34
C MET A 180 1.23 -12.59 6.99
N ARG A 181 0.33 -12.64 7.98
CA ARG A 181 -1.10 -12.79 7.71
C ARG A 181 -1.72 -11.39 7.66
N LEU A 182 -1.78 -10.83 6.44
CA LEU A 182 -2.32 -9.51 6.24
C LEU A 182 -3.85 -9.56 6.15
N VAL A 183 -4.56 -9.02 7.14
CA VAL A 183 -6.00 -8.83 7.03
C VAL A 183 -6.30 -7.71 6.04
N LYS A 184 -7.44 -7.82 5.35
CA LYS A 184 -7.77 -6.99 4.20
C LYS A 184 -9.16 -6.40 4.40
N ILE A 185 -9.23 -5.07 4.55
CA ILE A 185 -10.49 -4.34 4.75
C ILE A 185 -10.79 -3.52 3.51
N GLU A 186 -11.95 -3.77 2.89
CA GLU A 186 -12.44 -3.01 1.76
C GLU A 186 -13.58 -2.09 2.19
N PHE A 187 -13.39 -0.78 2.06
CA PHE A 187 -14.47 0.19 2.23
C PHE A 187 -15.44 0.11 1.04
N ARG A 188 -16.69 -0.24 1.30
CA ARG A 188 -17.72 -0.44 0.28
C ARG A 188 -18.60 0.79 0.09
N LYS A 189 -18.86 1.55 1.16
CA LYS A 189 -19.71 2.74 1.11
C LYS A 189 -19.04 3.86 0.31
N VAL A 190 -19.69 4.29 -0.77
CA VAL A 190 -19.23 5.38 -1.63
C VAL A 190 -19.83 6.70 -1.15
N TYR A 191 -19.02 7.76 -1.05
CA TYR A 191 -19.42 9.08 -0.58
C TYR A 191 -19.40 10.14 -1.68
N ARG A 192 -18.90 9.81 -2.88
CA ARG A 192 -18.56 10.79 -3.93
C ARG A 192 -19.51 10.76 -5.13
N GLN A 193 -20.11 9.65 -5.44
CA GLN A 193 -20.89 9.44 -6.66
C GLN A 193 -22.34 9.10 -6.30
N ASP A 194 -23.28 9.80 -6.94
CA ASP A 194 -24.73 9.63 -6.71
C ASP A 194 -25.41 8.84 -7.86
N ASP A 195 -24.68 8.53 -8.96
CA ASP A 195 -25.16 7.78 -10.12
C ASP A 195 -25.00 6.26 -9.90
N GLU A 196 -26.04 5.63 -9.37
CA GLU A 196 -26.03 4.17 -9.10
C GLU A 196 -25.83 3.33 -10.37
N HIS A 197 -26.35 3.77 -11.50
CA HIS A 197 -26.20 3.05 -12.77
C HIS A 197 -24.72 3.06 -13.21
N PHE A 198 -24.08 4.22 -13.18
CA PHE A 198 -22.68 4.33 -13.52
C PHE A 198 -21.78 3.57 -12.52
N LEU A 199 -22.12 3.60 -11.24
CA LEU A 199 -21.41 2.79 -10.22
C LEU A 199 -21.48 1.30 -10.53
N HIS A 200 -22.63 0.80 -11.00
CA HIS A 200 -22.78 -0.60 -11.43
C HIS A 200 -21.90 -0.93 -12.65
N ILE A 201 -21.85 -0.03 -13.66
CA ILE A 201 -20.95 -0.19 -14.81
C ILE A 201 -19.48 -0.24 -14.36
N LEU A 202 -19.07 0.68 -13.48
CA LEU A 202 -17.70 0.73 -12.94
C LEU A 202 -17.33 -0.56 -12.20
N GLU A 203 -18.26 -1.12 -11.42
CA GLU A 203 -18.03 -2.38 -10.72
C GLU A 203 -17.87 -3.55 -11.68
N ASN A 204 -18.69 -3.63 -12.71
CA ASN A 204 -18.59 -4.67 -13.70
C ASN A 204 -17.27 -4.58 -14.50
N VAL A 205 -16.81 -3.35 -14.81
CA VAL A 205 -15.49 -3.13 -15.44
C VAL A 205 -14.38 -3.54 -14.48
N ARG A 206 -14.46 -3.14 -13.20
CA ARG A 206 -13.50 -3.47 -12.15
C ARG A 206 -13.31 -4.98 -11.98
N LEU A 207 -14.44 -5.72 -11.93
CA LEU A 207 -14.44 -7.17 -11.70
C LEU A 207 -14.31 -8.01 -12.98
N ASN A 208 -14.09 -7.37 -14.13
CA ASN A 208 -14.08 -8.04 -15.45
C ASN A 208 -15.37 -8.84 -15.73
N LYS A 209 -16.53 -8.27 -15.35
CA LYS A 209 -17.87 -8.85 -15.51
C LYS A 209 -18.74 -7.99 -16.44
N VAL A 210 -18.13 -7.33 -17.41
CA VAL A 210 -18.81 -6.40 -18.32
C VAL A 210 -19.83 -7.13 -19.17
N THR A 211 -21.08 -6.64 -19.17
CA THR A 211 -22.17 -7.15 -19.98
C THR A 211 -22.27 -6.41 -21.32
N PRO A 212 -22.93 -6.98 -22.34
CA PRO A 212 -23.22 -6.25 -23.59
C PRO A 212 -23.97 -4.94 -23.36
N GLU A 213 -24.86 -4.88 -22.37
CA GLU A 213 -25.59 -3.68 -21.97
C GLU A 213 -24.65 -2.60 -21.41
N ASN A 214 -23.68 -2.98 -20.53
CA ASN A 214 -22.67 -2.04 -20.04
C ASN A 214 -21.86 -1.43 -21.20
N ILE A 215 -21.47 -2.25 -22.18
CA ILE A 215 -20.74 -1.78 -23.37
C ILE A 215 -21.59 -0.84 -24.21
N MET A 216 -22.89 -1.15 -24.39
CA MET A 216 -23.82 -0.29 -25.11
C MET A 216 -23.92 1.09 -24.44
N HIS A 217 -24.20 1.15 -23.14
CA HIS A 217 -24.30 2.41 -22.40
C HIS A 217 -23.00 3.24 -22.42
N LEU A 218 -21.83 2.57 -22.33
CA LEU A 218 -20.55 3.26 -22.51
C LEU A 218 -20.42 3.81 -23.94
N ASN A 219 -20.79 3.03 -24.96
CA ASN A 219 -20.65 3.41 -26.36
C ASN A 219 -21.65 4.48 -26.82
N ASP A 220 -22.76 4.66 -26.10
CA ASP A 220 -23.66 5.81 -26.29
C ASP A 220 -22.94 7.14 -25.98
N ARG A 221 -21.80 7.09 -25.32
CA ARG A 221 -20.95 8.24 -24.99
C ARG A 221 -19.85 8.52 -26.03
N VAL A 222 -19.85 7.83 -27.17
CA VAL A 222 -18.91 8.08 -28.28
C VAL A 222 -19.29 9.39 -28.95
N HIS A 223 -18.60 10.45 -28.52
CA HIS A 223 -18.83 11.81 -28.99
C HIS A 223 -17.55 12.64 -28.84
N ILE A 224 -17.28 13.50 -29.80
CA ILE A 224 -16.17 14.45 -29.72
C ILE A 224 -16.68 15.72 -29.00
N PRO A 225 -16.07 16.12 -27.87
CA PRO A 225 -16.46 17.32 -27.16
C PRO A 225 -16.40 18.56 -28.06
N THR A 226 -17.41 19.42 -27.95
CA THR A 226 -17.51 20.70 -28.67
C THR A 226 -17.18 21.88 -27.75
N ALA A 227 -17.15 23.08 -28.29
CA ALA A 227 -16.94 24.30 -27.50
C ALA A 227 -18.07 24.52 -26.48
N GLU A 228 -19.28 24.04 -26.73
CA GLU A 228 -20.45 24.15 -25.86
C GLU A 228 -20.34 23.26 -24.61
N ASP A 229 -19.51 22.21 -24.68
CA ASP A 229 -19.26 21.33 -23.55
C ASP A 229 -18.38 21.96 -22.46
N GLY A 230 -17.78 23.12 -22.74
CA GLY A 230 -16.87 23.80 -21.82
C GLY A 230 -15.49 23.16 -21.75
N ALA A 231 -14.82 23.25 -20.62
CA ALA A 231 -13.50 22.65 -20.44
C ALA A 231 -13.61 21.16 -20.19
N VAL A 232 -13.23 20.36 -21.17
CA VAL A 232 -13.14 18.87 -21.09
C VAL A 232 -11.68 18.48 -21.13
N ILE A 233 -11.27 17.59 -20.22
CA ILE A 233 -9.91 17.05 -20.20
C ILE A 233 -9.85 15.72 -20.98
N THR A 234 -8.79 15.54 -21.78
CA THR A 234 -8.55 14.28 -22.48
C THR A 234 -7.63 13.38 -21.63
N LEU A 235 -8.06 12.16 -21.32
CA LEU A 235 -7.18 11.14 -20.75
C LEU A 235 -6.55 10.32 -21.89
N ALA A 236 -5.22 10.38 -21.96
CA ALA A 236 -4.43 9.62 -22.93
C ALA A 236 -3.75 8.42 -22.25
N SER A 237 -3.51 7.35 -23.03
CA SER A 237 -2.83 6.15 -22.51
C SER A 237 -1.33 6.36 -22.26
N ILE A 238 -0.68 7.33 -22.93
CA ILE A 238 0.77 7.60 -22.82
C ILE A 238 1.10 9.10 -22.74
N ASN A 239 2.19 9.45 -22.05
CA ASN A 239 2.65 10.84 -21.88
C ASN A 239 2.86 11.55 -23.22
N LYS A 240 3.52 10.92 -24.19
CA LYS A 240 3.80 11.53 -25.51
C LYS A 240 2.54 12.04 -26.22
N THR A 241 1.42 11.35 -26.07
CA THR A 241 0.14 11.78 -26.65
C THR A 241 -0.42 13.00 -25.90
N ALA A 242 -0.42 12.95 -24.56
CA ALA A 242 -0.90 14.07 -23.74
C ALA A 242 -0.07 15.35 -23.98
N ASP A 243 1.26 15.24 -23.97
CA ASP A 243 2.18 16.37 -24.16
C ASP A 243 2.01 16.98 -25.57
N LYS A 244 1.85 16.11 -26.59
CA LYS A 244 1.59 16.57 -27.97
C LYS A 244 0.29 17.37 -28.05
N ILE A 245 -0.80 16.87 -27.48
CA ILE A 245 -2.11 17.55 -27.46
C ILE A 245 -1.98 18.91 -26.76
N ASN A 246 -1.35 18.94 -25.58
CA ASN A 246 -1.20 20.19 -24.82
C ASN A 246 -0.36 21.23 -25.56
N LEU A 247 0.76 20.82 -26.16
CA LEU A 247 1.63 21.72 -26.91
C LEU A 247 0.93 22.24 -28.15
N GLN A 248 0.32 21.36 -28.95
CA GLN A 248 -0.41 21.74 -30.16
C GLN A 248 -1.54 22.73 -29.85
N ARG A 249 -2.35 22.46 -28.82
CA ARG A 249 -3.44 23.33 -28.41
C ARG A 249 -2.96 24.70 -27.90
N LEU A 250 -1.81 24.74 -27.21
CA LEU A 250 -1.21 25.98 -26.77
C LEU A 250 -0.70 26.83 -27.96
N GLU A 251 -0.09 26.19 -28.96
CA GLU A 251 0.41 26.83 -30.17
C GLU A 251 -0.73 27.38 -31.06
N GLU A 252 -1.87 26.71 -31.12
CA GLU A 252 -3.07 27.15 -31.85
C GLU A 252 -3.67 28.48 -31.32
N ILE A 253 -3.32 28.86 -30.09
CA ILE A 253 -3.77 30.12 -29.50
C ILE A 253 -2.87 31.29 -29.99
N GLU A 254 -3.46 32.27 -30.63
CA GLU A 254 -2.73 33.43 -31.21
C GLU A 254 -2.28 34.48 -30.16
N SER A 255 -2.78 34.44 -28.91
CA SER A 255 -2.42 35.42 -27.88
C SER A 255 -0.96 35.30 -27.42
N GLU A 256 -0.42 36.39 -26.86
CA GLU A 256 0.94 36.47 -26.31
C GLU A 256 1.17 35.38 -25.25
N GLU A 257 2.36 34.76 -25.30
CA GLU A 257 2.78 33.75 -24.34
C GLU A 257 3.46 34.38 -23.13
N PHE A 258 3.00 33.99 -21.94
CA PHE A 258 3.61 34.35 -20.66
C PHE A 258 4.29 33.12 -20.04
N VAL A 259 5.47 33.33 -19.46
CA VAL A 259 6.24 32.30 -18.79
C VAL A 259 6.45 32.68 -17.33
N TYR A 260 5.80 31.92 -16.43
CA TYR A 260 5.93 32.09 -14.99
C TYR A 260 6.96 31.11 -14.46
N LYS A 261 8.00 31.61 -13.79
CA LYS A 261 9.06 30.77 -13.20
C LYS A 261 8.75 30.51 -11.74
N GLY A 262 8.73 29.23 -11.34
CA GLY A 262 8.67 28.85 -9.95
C GLY A 262 9.96 29.20 -9.19
N THR A 263 9.86 29.31 -7.89
CA THR A 263 10.99 29.55 -6.99
C THR A 263 11.15 28.39 -6.01
N ILE A 264 12.39 28.08 -5.66
CA ILE A 264 12.73 27.05 -4.68
C ILE A 264 13.46 27.74 -3.53
N ASP A 265 13.05 27.44 -2.31
CA ASP A 265 13.78 27.76 -1.10
C ASP A 265 14.13 26.45 -0.38
N GLY A 266 15.40 26.31 0.03
CA GLY A 266 15.90 25.07 0.63
C GLY A 266 16.05 23.91 -0.35
N LYS A 267 15.70 22.68 0.09
CA LYS A 267 15.87 21.44 -0.69
C LYS A 267 14.52 20.94 -1.23
N PHE A 268 14.30 21.10 -2.53
CA PHE A 268 13.13 20.56 -3.22
C PHE A 268 13.56 19.90 -4.55
N GLU A 269 13.40 18.61 -4.68
CA GLU A 269 13.84 17.84 -5.85
C GLU A 269 12.94 18.08 -7.06
N GLU A 270 13.50 18.28 -8.26
CA GLU A 270 12.72 18.48 -9.50
C GLU A 270 11.71 17.35 -9.78
N LYS A 271 12.07 16.11 -9.45
CA LYS A 271 11.18 14.95 -9.62
C LYS A 271 9.90 15.03 -8.78
N LYS A 272 9.90 15.88 -7.76
CA LYS A 272 8.76 16.11 -6.85
C LYS A 272 7.92 17.32 -7.23
N PHE A 273 8.25 18.05 -8.30
CA PHE A 273 7.47 19.22 -8.71
C PHE A 273 6.03 18.85 -9.07
N PRO A 274 5.04 19.42 -8.38
CA PRO A 274 3.63 19.16 -8.66
C PRO A 274 3.14 19.89 -9.92
N VAL A 275 3.87 20.94 -10.34
CA VAL A 275 3.63 21.73 -11.55
C VAL A 275 4.97 22.10 -12.19
N ASP A 276 4.93 22.56 -13.43
CA ASP A 276 6.13 22.89 -14.18
C ASP A 276 6.89 24.08 -13.57
N MET A 277 8.22 23.96 -13.45
CA MET A 277 9.09 25.06 -13.01
C MET A 277 8.93 26.30 -13.91
N LYS A 278 8.71 26.09 -15.20
CA LYS A 278 8.43 27.13 -16.20
C LYS A 278 7.03 26.89 -16.73
N LEU A 279 6.05 27.54 -16.11
CA LEU A 279 4.66 27.47 -16.52
C LEU A 279 4.41 28.39 -17.71
N ARG A 280 4.21 27.84 -18.91
CA ARG A 280 3.91 28.56 -20.14
C ARG A 280 2.40 28.63 -20.32
N LEU A 281 1.86 29.84 -20.44
CA LEU A 281 0.42 30.08 -20.60
C LEU A 281 0.15 31.14 -21.66
N LYS A 282 -1.02 31.02 -22.28
CA LYS A 282 -1.61 32.04 -23.14
C LYS A 282 -3.04 32.35 -22.69
N VAL A 283 -3.54 33.55 -22.91
CA VAL A 283 -4.97 33.85 -22.66
C VAL A 283 -5.82 32.91 -23.53
N GLY A 284 -6.79 32.23 -22.94
CA GLY A 284 -7.57 31.20 -23.59
C GLY A 284 -7.09 29.78 -23.35
N ALA A 285 -5.90 29.59 -22.75
CA ALA A 285 -5.38 28.24 -22.45
C ALA A 285 -6.26 27.53 -21.42
N GLN A 286 -6.51 26.22 -21.68
CA GLN A 286 -7.17 25.36 -20.71
C GLN A 286 -6.17 24.89 -19.67
N VAL A 287 -6.51 25.12 -18.41
CA VAL A 287 -5.67 24.76 -17.27
C VAL A 287 -6.44 23.95 -16.26
N MET A 288 -5.69 23.26 -15.42
CA MET A 288 -6.21 22.48 -14.29
C MET A 288 -5.52 22.95 -13.02
N PHE A 289 -6.32 23.12 -11.96
CA PHE A 289 -5.80 23.36 -10.61
C PHE A 289 -5.20 22.10 -10.04
N THR A 290 -4.01 22.22 -9.47
CA THR A 290 -3.26 21.07 -8.88
C THR A 290 -3.34 21.03 -7.36
N ARG A 291 -4.12 21.94 -6.75
CA ARG A 291 -4.31 22.06 -5.31
C ARG A 291 -5.72 22.56 -4.98
N ASN A 292 -6.26 22.11 -3.85
CA ASN A 292 -7.51 22.65 -3.31
C ASN A 292 -7.31 24.10 -2.84
N ASP A 293 -8.28 24.96 -3.11
CA ASP A 293 -8.29 26.31 -2.59
C ASP A 293 -8.70 26.35 -1.12
N GLN A 294 -8.07 27.23 -0.33
CA GLN A 294 -8.40 27.39 1.09
C GLN A 294 -9.82 27.94 1.31
N GLN A 295 -10.31 28.76 0.38
CA GLN A 295 -11.65 29.35 0.40
C GLN A 295 -12.69 28.46 -0.31
N LYS A 296 -12.30 27.24 -0.73
CA LYS A 296 -13.16 26.27 -1.44
C LYS A 296 -13.72 26.75 -2.77
N ARG A 297 -13.07 27.71 -3.45
CA ARG A 297 -13.46 28.21 -4.77
C ARG A 297 -13.24 27.16 -5.86
N TRP A 298 -12.21 26.32 -5.71
CA TRP A 298 -11.91 25.18 -6.59
C TRP A 298 -11.25 24.03 -5.80
N ALA A 299 -11.29 22.85 -6.37
CA ALA A 299 -10.61 21.66 -5.87
C ALA A 299 -9.46 21.25 -6.81
N ASN A 300 -8.57 20.37 -6.33
CA ASN A 300 -7.59 19.70 -7.19
C ASN A 300 -8.31 18.95 -8.31
N GLY A 301 -7.88 19.13 -9.56
CA GLY A 301 -8.54 18.59 -10.75
C GLY A 301 -9.59 19.52 -11.38
N THR A 302 -9.98 20.62 -10.72
CA THR A 302 -10.91 21.60 -11.33
C THR A 302 -10.30 22.19 -12.60
N LEU A 303 -11.06 22.20 -13.67
CA LEU A 303 -10.68 22.79 -14.95
C LEU A 303 -11.13 24.24 -15.06
N GLY A 304 -10.38 25.02 -15.80
CA GLY A 304 -10.71 26.40 -16.13
C GLY A 304 -10.00 26.89 -17.39
N LYS A 305 -10.35 28.08 -17.82
CA LYS A 305 -9.76 28.74 -18.97
C LYS A 305 -9.09 30.04 -18.53
N VAL A 306 -7.85 30.24 -18.92
CA VAL A 306 -7.12 31.46 -18.61
C VAL A 306 -7.84 32.65 -19.28
N SER A 307 -8.30 33.61 -18.48
CA SER A 307 -9.03 34.79 -18.96
C SER A 307 -8.17 36.05 -19.04
N LYS A 308 -7.15 36.16 -18.16
CA LYS A 308 -6.23 37.32 -18.14
C LYS A 308 -4.84 36.85 -17.67
N LEU A 309 -3.80 37.38 -18.29
CA LEU A 309 -2.40 37.23 -17.89
C LEU A 309 -1.72 38.59 -17.79
N THR A 310 -0.96 38.77 -16.74
CA THR A 310 0.02 39.87 -16.57
C THR A 310 1.32 39.26 -16.04
N LYS A 311 2.36 40.08 -15.81
CA LYS A 311 3.62 39.56 -15.24
C LYS A 311 3.44 38.91 -13.88
N ASP A 312 2.46 39.38 -13.07
CA ASP A 312 2.32 39.01 -11.66
C ASP A 312 0.92 38.44 -11.33
N GLU A 313 0.02 38.33 -12.31
CA GLU A 313 -1.36 37.90 -12.08
C GLU A 313 -1.83 36.94 -13.17
N ILE A 314 -2.47 35.87 -12.73
CA ILE A 314 -3.20 34.90 -13.58
C ILE A 314 -4.66 34.90 -13.14
N SER A 315 -5.58 35.20 -14.06
CA SER A 315 -7.02 35.00 -13.83
C SER A 315 -7.54 33.80 -14.62
N VAL A 316 -8.32 32.96 -13.99
CA VAL A 316 -8.92 31.77 -14.59
C VAL A 316 -10.42 31.80 -14.41
N THR A 317 -11.16 31.57 -15.49
CA THR A 317 -12.61 31.40 -15.50
C THR A 317 -12.92 29.90 -15.42
N LEU A 318 -13.71 29.50 -14.43
CA LEU A 318 -14.16 28.12 -14.24
C LEU A 318 -15.36 27.80 -15.16
N ASN A 319 -15.72 26.51 -15.25
CA ASN A 319 -16.85 26.07 -16.07
C ASN A 319 -18.20 26.61 -15.60
N ASN A 320 -18.32 27.04 -14.34
CA ASN A 320 -19.53 27.69 -13.82
C ASN A 320 -19.63 29.20 -14.20
N GLY A 321 -18.67 29.72 -14.96
CA GLY A 321 -18.60 31.12 -15.39
C GLY A 321 -17.93 32.08 -14.39
N GLU A 322 -17.58 31.61 -13.19
CA GLU A 322 -16.90 32.43 -12.19
C GLU A 322 -15.43 32.63 -12.54
N THR A 323 -14.91 33.85 -12.38
CA THR A 323 -13.52 34.17 -12.65
C THR A 323 -12.78 34.52 -11.36
N TYR A 324 -11.62 33.88 -11.18
CA TYR A 324 -10.80 34.06 -9.99
C TYR A 324 -9.36 34.42 -10.34
N ILE A 325 -8.79 35.32 -9.55
CA ILE A 325 -7.35 35.56 -9.52
C ILE A 325 -6.72 34.38 -8.77
N VAL A 326 -5.77 33.70 -9.40
CA VAL A 326 -5.10 32.55 -8.86
C VAL A 326 -3.86 33.00 -8.11
N PRO A 327 -3.77 32.77 -6.78
CA PRO A 327 -2.54 33.09 -6.05
C PRO A 327 -1.46 32.02 -6.30
N CYS A 328 -0.21 32.43 -6.22
CA CYS A 328 0.90 31.50 -6.05
C CYS A 328 0.68 30.69 -4.76
N CYS A 329 1.08 29.45 -4.77
CA CYS A 329 1.12 28.65 -3.56
C CYS A 329 2.46 27.93 -3.42
N SER A 330 2.79 27.62 -2.18
CA SER A 330 4.02 26.91 -1.84
C SER A 330 3.67 25.46 -1.50
N TRP A 331 4.44 24.54 -2.06
CA TRP A 331 4.46 23.13 -1.68
C TRP A 331 5.67 22.90 -0.81
N GLU A 332 5.45 22.22 0.28
CA GLU A 332 6.45 21.98 1.31
C GLU A 332 7.03 20.58 1.14
N SER A 333 8.35 20.49 1.20
CA SER A 333 9.07 19.23 1.27
C SER A 333 9.52 19.04 2.72
N TYR A 334 9.11 17.94 3.31
CA TYR A 334 9.42 17.63 4.70
C TYR A 334 10.45 16.53 4.79
N SER A 335 11.30 16.63 5.82
CA SER A 335 12.04 15.51 6.39
C SER A 335 11.44 15.17 7.74
N TYR A 336 11.50 13.89 8.11
CA TYR A 336 11.20 13.48 9.47
C TYR A 336 12.50 13.42 10.23
N ASP A 337 12.57 14.08 11.38
CA ASP A 337 13.69 14.02 12.31
C ASP A 337 13.18 13.74 13.73
N TYR A 338 14.07 13.22 14.57
CA TYR A 338 13.77 12.93 15.95
C TYR A 338 14.43 13.96 16.87
N ASN A 339 13.60 14.73 17.58
CA ASN A 339 14.09 15.62 18.62
C ASN A 339 14.39 14.83 19.89
N LYS A 340 15.69 14.68 20.22
CA LYS A 340 16.17 13.94 21.38
C LYS A 340 15.74 14.58 22.72
N GLU A 341 15.60 15.91 22.76
CA GLU A 341 15.23 16.64 23.97
C GLU A 341 13.76 16.47 24.32
N GLU A 342 12.88 16.60 23.31
CA GLU A 342 11.44 16.47 23.47
C GLU A 342 10.94 15.01 23.41
N ARG A 343 11.79 14.07 23.02
CA ARG A 343 11.47 12.65 22.76
C ARG A 343 10.27 12.47 21.82
N LYS A 344 10.19 13.33 20.81
CA LYS A 344 9.10 13.34 19.83
C LYS A 344 9.65 13.37 18.40
N MET A 345 8.91 12.75 17.49
CA MET A 345 9.15 12.93 16.07
C MET A 345 8.85 14.37 15.67
N LYS A 346 9.80 15.00 15.00
CA LYS A 346 9.66 16.33 14.43
C LYS A 346 9.63 16.21 12.93
N LYS A 347 8.57 16.76 12.35
CA LYS A 347 8.46 16.92 10.90
C LYS A 347 9.12 18.26 10.56
N GLU A 348 10.33 18.21 9.97
CA GLU A 348 11.05 19.43 9.58
C GLU A 348 10.81 19.79 8.13
N LEU A 349 10.52 21.05 7.91
CA LEU A 349 10.43 21.63 6.58
C LEU A 349 11.86 21.76 6.02
N ILE A 350 12.19 21.00 4.96
CA ILE A 350 13.52 21.04 4.33
C ILE A 350 13.59 21.93 3.10
N GLY A 351 12.46 22.27 2.53
CA GLY A 351 12.39 23.17 1.40
C GLY A 351 10.97 23.43 0.92
N THR A 352 10.81 24.50 0.19
CA THR A 352 9.53 24.90 -0.42
C THR A 352 9.71 25.14 -1.92
N PHE A 353 8.70 24.77 -2.68
CA PHE A 353 8.57 25.11 -4.09
C PHE A 353 7.35 26.00 -4.26
N THR A 354 7.52 27.21 -4.76
CA THR A 354 6.46 28.20 -4.94
C THR A 354 6.20 28.43 -6.42
N GLN A 355 4.95 28.24 -6.84
CA GLN A 355 4.49 28.46 -8.20
C GLN A 355 2.96 28.65 -8.20
N TYR A 356 2.39 29.09 -9.31
CA TYR A 356 0.95 29.01 -9.52
C TYR A 356 0.50 27.53 -9.57
N PRO A 357 -0.60 27.17 -8.87
CA PRO A 357 -1.08 25.79 -8.82
C PRO A 357 -1.85 25.38 -10.07
N LEU A 358 -1.25 25.61 -11.22
CA LEU A 358 -1.83 25.42 -12.55
C LEU A 358 -0.92 24.58 -13.44
N LYS A 359 -1.53 23.78 -14.32
CA LYS A 359 -0.85 23.16 -15.45
C LYS A 359 -1.76 23.13 -16.66
N LEU A 360 -1.17 23.08 -17.86
CA LEU A 360 -1.94 22.85 -19.09
C LEU A 360 -2.72 21.54 -18.98
N ALA A 361 -3.97 21.55 -19.36
CA ALA A 361 -4.87 20.44 -19.12
C ALA A 361 -5.88 20.18 -20.24
N TRP A 362 -5.48 20.31 -21.47
CA TRP A 362 -6.26 19.70 -22.55
C TRP A 362 -6.13 18.18 -22.56
N ALA A 363 -4.92 17.66 -22.17
CA ALA A 363 -4.72 16.23 -21.99
C ALA A 363 -3.75 15.91 -20.85
N ILE A 364 -4.03 14.80 -20.16
CA ILE A 364 -3.14 14.16 -19.18
C ILE A 364 -3.16 12.64 -19.40
N THR A 365 -2.22 11.92 -18.81
CA THR A 365 -2.28 10.45 -18.88
C THR A 365 -3.18 9.88 -17.80
N VAL A 366 -3.74 8.67 -18.08
CA VAL A 366 -4.53 7.90 -17.09
C VAL A 366 -3.75 7.71 -15.78
N HIS A 367 -2.44 7.46 -15.84
CA HIS A 367 -1.59 7.36 -14.65
C HIS A 367 -1.55 8.65 -13.83
N LYS A 368 -1.36 9.79 -14.49
CA LYS A 368 -1.32 11.10 -13.82
C LYS A 368 -2.67 11.56 -13.29
N SER A 369 -3.78 10.96 -13.76
CA SER A 369 -5.13 11.27 -13.29
C SER A 369 -5.51 10.50 -12.02
N GLN A 370 -4.68 9.57 -11.53
CA GLN A 370 -4.96 8.85 -10.29
C GLN A 370 -5.15 9.84 -9.12
N GLY A 371 -6.13 9.57 -8.26
CA GLY A 371 -6.52 10.46 -7.18
C GLY A 371 -7.36 11.70 -7.59
N MET A 372 -7.45 12.03 -8.89
CA MET A 372 -8.23 13.17 -9.39
C MET A 372 -9.67 12.77 -9.73
N THR A 373 -10.54 13.78 -9.86
CA THR A 373 -11.94 13.60 -10.28
C THR A 373 -12.34 14.78 -11.17
N PHE A 374 -13.06 14.49 -12.26
CA PHE A 374 -13.48 15.46 -13.25
C PHE A 374 -15.00 15.41 -13.43
N ASP A 375 -15.60 16.57 -13.69
CA ASP A 375 -17.01 16.63 -14.05
C ASP A 375 -17.22 16.17 -15.50
N LYS A 376 -16.30 16.55 -16.40
CA LYS A 376 -16.29 16.15 -17.82
C LYS A 376 -14.91 15.64 -18.24
N LEU A 377 -14.89 14.54 -18.98
CA LEU A 377 -13.70 13.80 -19.35
C LEU A 377 -13.86 13.17 -20.74
N SER A 378 -12.88 13.36 -21.61
CA SER A 378 -12.77 12.63 -22.90
C SER A 378 -11.70 11.53 -22.77
N LEU A 379 -12.05 10.31 -23.10
CA LEU A 379 -11.12 9.18 -23.10
C LEU A 379 -10.59 8.90 -24.50
N ASP A 380 -9.27 9.11 -24.67
CA ASP A 380 -8.60 8.78 -25.94
C ASP A 380 -8.33 7.26 -26.04
N LEU A 381 -9.13 6.60 -26.86
CA LEU A 381 -9.02 5.17 -27.17
C LEU A 381 -8.28 4.91 -28.49
N SER A 382 -7.61 5.90 -29.07
CA SER A 382 -6.93 5.76 -30.37
C SER A 382 -5.90 4.64 -30.40
N ARG A 383 -5.22 4.39 -29.28
CA ARG A 383 -4.24 3.32 -29.08
C ARG A 383 -4.76 2.12 -28.29
N GLY A 384 -6.06 2.10 -27.96
CA GLY A 384 -6.66 1.10 -27.08
C GLY A 384 -6.22 1.21 -25.61
N MET A 385 -6.70 0.25 -24.80
CA MET A 385 -6.31 0.05 -23.42
C MET A 385 -5.52 -1.25 -23.31
N PHE A 386 -4.26 -1.17 -22.89
CA PHE A 386 -3.33 -2.30 -22.93
C PHE A 386 -2.90 -2.79 -21.54
N ALA A 387 -3.11 -1.98 -20.49
CA ALA A 387 -2.78 -2.36 -19.13
C ALA A 387 -4.03 -2.80 -18.36
N ALA A 388 -3.87 -3.82 -17.50
CA ALA A 388 -4.92 -4.23 -16.58
C ALA A 388 -5.35 -3.03 -15.71
N GLY A 389 -6.66 -2.90 -15.47
CA GLY A 389 -7.23 -1.81 -14.67
C GLY A 389 -7.26 -0.43 -15.35
N GLN A 390 -6.66 -0.26 -16.53
CA GLN A 390 -6.53 1.05 -17.17
C GLN A 390 -7.89 1.67 -17.53
N LEU A 391 -8.82 0.87 -18.06
CA LEU A 391 -10.18 1.35 -18.34
C LEU A 391 -10.91 1.71 -17.04
N TYR A 392 -10.82 0.86 -16.02
CA TYR A 392 -11.44 1.14 -14.71
C TYR A 392 -10.92 2.45 -14.12
N VAL A 393 -9.60 2.66 -14.11
CA VAL A 393 -9.00 3.92 -13.61
C VAL A 393 -9.52 5.10 -14.39
N ALA A 394 -9.54 5.04 -15.73
CA ALA A 394 -9.99 6.14 -16.57
C ALA A 394 -11.47 6.49 -16.31
N LEU A 395 -12.35 5.50 -16.33
CA LEU A 395 -13.78 5.70 -16.09
C LEU A 395 -14.06 6.18 -14.65
N SER A 396 -13.32 5.70 -13.66
CA SER A 396 -13.48 6.13 -12.27
C SER A 396 -13.02 7.58 -12.00
N ARG A 397 -12.50 8.28 -13.02
CA ARG A 397 -12.10 9.71 -12.91
C ARG A 397 -13.27 10.66 -13.14
N VAL A 398 -14.33 10.24 -13.80
CA VAL A 398 -15.52 11.08 -14.04
C VAL A 398 -16.61 10.81 -12.99
N ARG A 399 -17.40 11.82 -12.67
CA ARG A 399 -18.44 11.72 -11.62
C ARG A 399 -19.69 10.98 -12.06
N SER A 400 -20.07 11.15 -13.33
CA SER A 400 -21.28 10.55 -13.88
C SER A 400 -21.04 10.10 -15.32
N LEU A 401 -21.93 9.25 -15.83
CA LEU A 401 -21.88 8.76 -17.20
C LEU A 401 -22.08 9.90 -18.21
N GLU A 402 -22.88 10.92 -17.90
CA GLU A 402 -23.13 12.09 -18.76
C GLU A 402 -21.87 12.90 -19.02
N GLY A 403 -20.95 12.95 -18.03
CA GLY A 403 -19.69 13.67 -18.13
C GLY A 403 -18.62 12.93 -18.94
N LEU A 404 -18.89 11.68 -19.37
CA LEU A 404 -17.95 10.86 -20.14
C LEU A 404 -18.10 11.09 -21.64
N TYR A 405 -16.97 11.30 -22.33
CA TYR A 405 -16.84 11.34 -23.78
C TYR A 405 -15.83 10.27 -24.21
N LEU A 406 -16.13 9.54 -25.26
CA LEU A 406 -15.23 8.52 -25.79
C LEU A 406 -14.82 8.87 -27.23
N SER A 407 -13.54 8.75 -27.54
CA SER A 407 -13.05 8.99 -28.92
C SER A 407 -13.40 7.86 -29.88
N LYS A 408 -13.66 6.65 -29.36
CA LYS A 408 -14.04 5.43 -30.09
C LYS A 408 -14.83 4.49 -29.18
N ASN A 409 -15.44 3.47 -29.77
CA ASN A 409 -16.13 2.42 -29.01
C ASN A 409 -15.19 1.68 -28.06
N VAL A 410 -15.68 1.47 -26.85
CA VAL A 410 -15.13 0.51 -25.89
C VAL A 410 -15.47 -0.90 -26.36
N ILE A 411 -14.51 -1.79 -26.28
CA ILE A 411 -14.70 -3.22 -26.53
C ILE A 411 -14.49 -4.01 -25.24
N PRO A 412 -15.12 -5.19 -25.07
CA PRO A 412 -15.03 -5.98 -23.84
C PRO A 412 -13.59 -6.25 -23.38
N GLN A 413 -12.67 -6.43 -24.31
CA GLN A 413 -11.25 -6.70 -24.03
C GLN A 413 -10.53 -5.55 -23.30
N TYR A 414 -11.07 -4.32 -23.34
CA TYR A 414 -10.50 -3.19 -22.58
C TYR A 414 -10.80 -3.30 -21.08
N ALA A 415 -11.88 -3.99 -20.70
CA ALA A 415 -12.18 -4.32 -19.31
C ALA A 415 -11.35 -5.53 -18.88
N HIS A 416 -10.04 -5.31 -18.69
CA HIS A 416 -9.09 -6.37 -18.34
C HIS A 416 -8.63 -6.19 -16.89
N THR A 417 -8.81 -7.24 -16.08
CA THR A 417 -8.34 -7.31 -14.70
C THR A 417 -7.53 -8.60 -14.50
N SER A 418 -6.43 -8.54 -13.76
CA SER A 418 -5.61 -9.72 -13.47
C SER A 418 -6.41 -10.75 -12.66
N ARG A 419 -6.31 -12.04 -13.00
CA ARG A 419 -6.88 -13.13 -12.20
C ARG A 419 -6.30 -13.18 -10.79
N GLU A 420 -5.04 -12.87 -10.65
CA GLU A 420 -4.34 -12.80 -9.38
C GLU A 420 -4.97 -11.75 -8.44
N VAL A 421 -5.31 -10.58 -8.99
CA VAL A 421 -6.02 -9.52 -8.25
C VAL A 421 -7.41 -9.99 -7.81
N LEU A 422 -8.16 -10.66 -8.68
CA LEU A 422 -9.47 -11.22 -8.35
C LEU A 422 -9.37 -12.26 -7.22
N THR A 423 -8.37 -13.14 -7.28
CA THR A 423 -8.11 -14.13 -6.22
C THR A 423 -7.72 -13.43 -4.91
N TYR A 424 -6.83 -12.44 -4.96
CA TYR A 424 -6.44 -11.68 -3.78
C TYR A 424 -7.62 -10.93 -3.15
N ALA A 425 -8.51 -10.38 -3.98
CA ALA A 425 -9.70 -9.65 -3.54
C ALA A 425 -10.80 -10.56 -2.96
N SER A 426 -10.81 -11.86 -3.27
CA SER A 426 -11.80 -12.79 -2.70
C SER A 426 -11.68 -12.95 -1.17
N GLU A 427 -10.55 -12.52 -0.59
CA GLU A 427 -10.32 -12.54 0.85
C GLU A 427 -10.64 -11.21 1.56
N TYR A 428 -11.16 -10.20 0.84
CA TYR A 428 -11.52 -8.91 1.44
C TYR A 428 -12.69 -9.08 2.42
N ASN A 429 -12.62 -8.35 3.53
CA ASN A 429 -13.65 -8.31 4.58
C ASN A 429 -13.97 -9.71 5.14
N ASN A 430 -12.96 -10.55 5.32
CA ASN A 430 -13.13 -11.81 6.04
C ASN A 430 -13.27 -11.51 7.55
N GLU A 431 -14.52 -11.43 8.01
CA GLU A 431 -14.87 -11.03 9.39
C GLU A 431 -14.20 -11.91 10.45
N GLN A 432 -14.14 -13.22 10.22
CA GLN A 432 -13.47 -14.14 11.16
C GLN A 432 -11.97 -13.83 11.26
N GLN A 433 -11.30 -13.58 10.13
CA GLN A 433 -9.88 -13.22 10.14
C GLN A 433 -9.64 -11.88 10.82
N ILE A 434 -10.45 -10.87 10.51
CA ILE A 434 -10.33 -9.53 11.09
C ILE A 434 -10.60 -9.59 12.60
N GLY A 435 -11.65 -10.29 13.04
CA GLY A 435 -11.99 -10.46 14.45
C GLY A 435 -10.88 -11.13 15.24
N ASN A 436 -10.32 -12.23 14.71
CA ASN A 436 -9.18 -12.93 15.31
C ASN A 436 -7.95 -12.02 15.41
N GLU A 437 -7.70 -11.20 14.38
CA GLU A 437 -6.56 -10.27 14.37
C GLU A 437 -6.71 -9.15 15.40
N ILE A 438 -7.92 -8.60 15.55
CA ILE A 438 -8.21 -7.60 16.58
C ILE A 438 -8.07 -8.19 17.98
N GLU A 439 -8.62 -9.39 18.22
CA GLU A 439 -8.52 -10.08 19.52
C GLU A 439 -7.04 -10.31 19.90
N SER A 440 -6.27 -10.91 19.00
CA SER A 440 -4.86 -11.21 19.25
C SER A 440 -4.00 -9.94 19.35
N GLY A 441 -4.26 -8.96 18.50
CA GLY A 441 -3.53 -7.70 18.50
C GLY A 441 -3.74 -6.89 19.78
N LYS A 442 -4.98 -6.84 20.29
CA LYS A 442 -5.30 -6.18 21.58
C LYS A 442 -4.59 -6.83 22.75
N ALA A 443 -4.53 -8.17 22.76
CA ALA A 443 -3.90 -8.92 23.84
C ALA A 443 -2.41 -8.59 24.04
N VAL A 444 -1.69 -8.27 22.96
CA VAL A 444 -0.24 -8.03 22.99
C VAL A 444 0.14 -6.54 22.83
N TYR A 445 -0.81 -5.68 22.49
CA TYR A 445 -0.53 -4.29 22.12
C TYR A 445 0.16 -3.50 23.23
N GLY A 446 -0.33 -3.63 24.47
CA GLY A 446 0.24 -2.93 25.61
C GLY A 446 1.69 -3.33 25.89
N ALA A 447 1.98 -4.63 25.80
CA ALA A 447 3.34 -5.16 25.98
C ALA A 447 4.29 -4.65 24.90
N LEU A 448 3.88 -4.72 23.63
CA LEU A 448 4.71 -4.26 22.51
C LEU A 448 4.98 -2.75 22.54
N GLN A 449 4.04 -1.93 23.02
CA GLN A 449 4.25 -0.49 23.18
C GLN A 449 5.37 -0.15 24.20
N HIS A 450 5.55 -1.00 25.21
CA HIS A 450 6.57 -0.81 26.24
C HIS A 450 7.85 -1.61 25.95
N ASN A 451 7.95 -2.25 24.78
CA ASN A 451 9.02 -3.19 24.43
C ASN A 451 9.16 -4.34 25.45
N ASP A 452 8.06 -4.72 26.09
CA ASP A 452 7.98 -5.86 26.99
C ASP A 452 7.72 -7.13 26.16
N TYR A 453 8.80 -7.65 25.59
CA TYR A 453 8.75 -8.84 24.72
C TYR A 453 8.40 -10.11 25.50
N ASP A 454 8.75 -10.19 26.80
CA ASP A 454 8.38 -11.30 27.69
C ASP A 454 6.86 -11.43 27.81
N GLU A 455 6.19 -10.33 28.12
CA GLU A 455 4.73 -10.29 28.24
C GLU A 455 4.06 -10.49 26.86
N ALA A 456 4.59 -9.90 25.81
CA ALA A 456 4.09 -10.12 24.45
C ALA A 456 4.20 -11.59 24.03
N ALA A 457 5.32 -12.24 24.33
CA ALA A 457 5.54 -13.66 24.08
C ALA A 457 4.54 -14.54 24.88
N ARG A 458 4.35 -14.22 26.17
CA ARG A 458 3.37 -14.89 27.01
C ARG A 458 1.95 -14.78 26.45
N GLN A 459 1.54 -13.59 26.02
CA GLN A 459 0.22 -13.38 25.44
C GLN A 459 0.02 -14.20 24.16
N TYR A 460 1.02 -14.29 23.29
CA TYR A 460 0.94 -15.14 22.10
C TYR A 460 0.86 -16.63 22.46
N LEU A 461 1.57 -17.09 23.48
CA LEU A 461 1.46 -18.48 23.97
C LEU A 461 0.05 -18.79 24.48
N LEU A 462 -0.54 -17.88 25.24
CA LEU A 462 -1.92 -18.04 25.72
C LEU A 462 -2.92 -18.07 24.56
N LEU A 463 -2.71 -17.26 23.53
CA LEU A 463 -3.53 -17.28 22.31
C LEU A 463 -3.37 -18.60 21.54
N VAL A 464 -2.15 -19.14 21.43
CA VAL A 464 -1.90 -20.45 20.82
C VAL A 464 -2.69 -21.54 21.56
N ALA A 465 -2.59 -21.57 22.90
CA ALA A 465 -3.29 -22.53 23.72
C ALA A 465 -4.81 -22.44 23.53
N LYS A 466 -5.38 -21.24 23.67
CA LYS A 466 -6.82 -20.97 23.51
C LYS A 466 -7.34 -21.37 22.13
N LYS A 467 -6.61 -21.05 21.04
CA LYS A 467 -7.04 -21.41 19.68
C LYS A 467 -6.91 -22.91 19.41
N ALA A 468 -5.87 -23.56 19.96
CA ALA A 468 -5.70 -25.00 19.84
C ALA A 468 -6.80 -25.78 20.59
N GLU A 469 -7.17 -25.35 21.80
CA GLU A 469 -8.27 -25.95 22.58
C GLU A 469 -9.62 -25.83 21.84
N ASN A 470 -9.85 -24.71 21.15
CA ASN A 470 -11.05 -24.49 20.35
C ASN A 470 -11.03 -25.22 18.98
N GLY A 471 -9.96 -25.94 18.65
CA GLY A 471 -9.80 -26.65 17.38
C GLY A 471 -9.41 -25.75 16.18
N ASP A 472 -9.14 -24.45 16.40
CA ASP A 472 -8.70 -23.53 15.35
C ASP A 472 -7.17 -23.61 15.16
N ILE A 473 -6.74 -24.73 14.58
CA ILE A 473 -5.32 -25.07 14.43
C ILE A 473 -4.57 -24.08 13.54
N LYS A 474 -5.21 -23.60 12.48
CA LYS A 474 -4.59 -22.65 11.55
C LYS A 474 -4.23 -21.34 12.26
N GLU A 475 -5.12 -20.86 13.11
CA GLU A 475 -4.89 -19.66 13.91
C GLU A 475 -3.86 -19.89 15.01
N ALA A 476 -3.93 -21.06 15.70
CA ALA A 476 -2.94 -21.45 16.70
C ALA A 476 -1.52 -21.47 16.12
N MET A 477 -1.33 -22.05 14.95
CA MET A 477 -0.04 -22.09 14.24
C MET A 477 0.46 -20.70 13.89
N GLN A 478 -0.42 -19.78 13.52
CA GLN A 478 -0.04 -18.41 13.22
C GLN A 478 0.41 -17.65 14.46
N GLN A 479 -0.30 -17.78 15.58
CA GLN A 479 0.12 -17.15 16.84
C GLN A 479 1.45 -17.76 17.33
N ALA A 480 1.66 -19.06 17.13
CA ALA A 480 2.94 -19.72 17.40
C ALA A 480 4.08 -19.11 16.57
N LYS A 481 3.85 -18.83 15.29
CA LYS A 481 4.83 -18.19 14.43
C LYS A 481 5.19 -16.77 14.94
N ARG A 482 4.20 -15.97 15.32
CA ARG A 482 4.42 -14.63 15.92
C ARG A 482 5.22 -14.69 17.21
N PHE A 483 4.91 -15.68 18.05
CA PHE A 483 5.69 -15.94 19.26
C PHE A 483 7.16 -16.22 18.92
N LEU A 484 7.43 -17.05 17.91
CA LEU A 484 8.79 -17.34 17.47
C LEU A 484 9.51 -16.13 16.89
N ASP A 485 8.81 -15.29 16.14
CA ASP A 485 9.37 -14.03 15.62
C ASP A 485 9.85 -13.12 16.76
N ILE A 486 9.12 -13.07 17.88
CA ILE A 486 9.52 -12.33 19.08
C ILE A 486 10.75 -12.96 19.74
N LEU A 487 10.76 -14.28 19.92
CA LEU A 487 11.90 -14.98 20.52
C LEU A 487 13.21 -14.75 19.76
N VAL A 488 13.15 -14.72 18.44
CA VAL A 488 14.34 -14.45 17.60
C VAL A 488 14.83 -13.01 17.75
N CYS A 489 13.96 -12.08 18.20
CA CYS A 489 14.33 -10.68 18.38
C CYS A 489 15.03 -10.39 19.71
N ASP A 490 14.81 -11.20 20.74
CA ASP A 490 15.38 -11.02 22.07
C ASP A 490 16.09 -12.29 22.52
N GLU A 491 17.43 -12.29 22.45
CA GLU A 491 18.26 -13.43 22.89
C GLU A 491 18.13 -13.72 24.39
N HIS A 492 17.71 -12.75 25.21
CA HIS A 492 17.52 -12.93 26.65
C HIS A 492 16.25 -13.73 26.98
N LEU A 493 15.25 -13.74 26.08
CA LEU A 493 14.02 -14.52 26.26
C LEU A 493 14.27 -16.03 26.30
N TYR A 494 15.35 -16.54 25.71
CA TYR A 494 15.70 -17.95 25.74
C TYR A 494 15.96 -18.48 27.15
N GLY A 495 16.44 -17.61 28.07
CA GLY A 495 16.72 -17.98 29.46
C GLY A 495 15.55 -17.82 30.43
N SER A 496 14.52 -17.03 30.09
CA SER A 496 13.40 -16.69 30.99
C SER A 496 12.22 -17.67 30.88
N ILE A 497 12.14 -18.48 29.82
CA ILE A 497 11.09 -19.49 29.68
C ILE A 497 11.48 -20.75 30.47
N GLU A 498 11.37 -20.69 31.80
CA GLU A 498 11.70 -21.82 32.67
C GLU A 498 10.72 -22.98 32.58
N SER A 499 9.47 -22.72 32.15
CA SER A 499 8.47 -23.76 31.96
C SER A 499 7.53 -23.45 30.78
N VAL A 500 7.33 -24.44 29.93
CA VAL A 500 6.27 -24.39 28.91
C VAL A 500 4.92 -24.44 29.62
N PRO A 501 3.97 -23.56 29.31
CA PRO A 501 2.65 -23.60 29.92
C PRO A 501 2.04 -25.00 29.86
N GLU A 502 1.52 -25.49 31.00
CA GLU A 502 1.01 -26.85 31.16
C GLU A 502 -0.10 -27.22 30.14
N CYS A 503 -0.84 -26.20 29.71
CA CYS A 503 -1.86 -26.33 28.64
C CYS A 503 -1.29 -26.75 27.28
N LEU A 504 -0.04 -26.36 26.95
CA LEU A 504 0.59 -26.76 25.69
C LEU A 504 1.00 -28.25 25.69
N THR A 505 1.36 -28.79 26.85
CA THR A 505 1.84 -30.16 26.98
C THR A 505 0.70 -31.16 27.08
N LYS A 506 -0.47 -30.76 27.63
CA LYS A 506 -1.64 -31.62 27.81
C LYS A 506 -2.57 -31.71 26.58
N ALA A 507 -2.36 -30.85 25.57
CA ALA A 507 -3.23 -30.83 24.40
C ALA A 507 -3.12 -32.14 23.59
N SER A 508 -4.26 -32.69 23.17
CA SER A 508 -4.33 -33.88 22.34
C SER A 508 -3.86 -33.67 20.91
N HIS A 509 -3.78 -32.40 20.47
CA HIS A 509 -3.36 -32.02 19.12
C HIS A 509 -1.84 -31.85 19.02
N TRP A 510 -1.26 -32.16 17.85
CA TRP A 510 0.19 -32.09 17.62
C TRP A 510 0.79 -30.68 17.66
N ALA A 511 0.05 -29.63 17.27
CA ALA A 511 0.59 -28.27 17.14
C ALA A 511 1.09 -27.64 18.46
N PRO A 512 0.36 -27.73 19.60
CA PRO A 512 0.88 -27.29 20.89
C PRO A 512 2.12 -28.07 21.33
N LYS A 513 2.18 -29.38 21.08
CA LYS A 513 3.35 -30.21 21.39
C LYS A 513 4.56 -29.87 20.53
N PHE A 514 4.32 -29.52 19.26
CA PHE A 514 5.37 -28.98 18.39
C PHE A 514 5.97 -27.70 18.96
N LEU A 515 5.12 -26.76 19.39
CA LEU A 515 5.57 -25.53 20.03
C LEU A 515 6.32 -25.80 21.32
N ALA A 516 5.83 -26.74 22.15
CA ALA A 516 6.52 -27.19 23.36
C ALA A 516 7.92 -27.73 23.05
N SER A 517 8.05 -28.58 22.02
CA SER A 517 9.35 -29.11 21.60
C SER A 517 10.33 -28.05 21.19
N LEU A 518 9.85 -27.04 20.47
CA LEU A 518 10.67 -25.93 20.01
C LEU A 518 11.13 -25.02 21.16
N LEU A 519 10.24 -24.73 22.10
CA LEU A 519 10.56 -23.95 23.30
C LEU A 519 11.59 -24.66 24.18
N CYS A 520 11.42 -25.97 24.38
CA CYS A 520 12.41 -26.77 25.11
C CYS A 520 13.77 -26.79 24.43
N LEU A 521 13.82 -26.84 23.08
CA LEU A 521 15.08 -26.77 22.33
C LEU A 521 15.83 -25.45 22.60
N TYR A 522 15.13 -24.33 22.59
CA TYR A 522 15.71 -23.02 22.83
C TYR A 522 16.03 -22.76 24.31
N ALA A 523 15.27 -23.34 25.22
CA ALA A 523 15.55 -23.33 26.64
C ALA A 523 16.66 -24.34 27.07
N GLU A 524 17.37 -24.93 26.10
CA GLU A 524 18.42 -25.94 26.28
C GLU A 524 17.97 -27.20 27.03
N LYS A 525 16.65 -27.45 27.10
CA LYS A 525 16.05 -28.66 27.65
C LYS A 525 15.93 -29.74 26.57
N TYR A 526 17.08 -30.27 26.14
CA TYR A 526 17.16 -31.08 24.92
C TYR A 526 16.41 -32.44 25.03
N GLU A 527 16.38 -33.09 26.20
CA GLU A 527 15.64 -34.32 26.40
C GLU A 527 14.12 -34.11 26.28
N GLU A 528 13.61 -33.02 26.90
CA GLU A 528 12.19 -32.68 26.79
C GLU A 528 11.83 -32.28 25.35
N ALA A 529 12.69 -31.49 24.69
CA ALA A 529 12.51 -31.12 23.29
C ALA A 529 12.41 -32.38 22.38
N LEU A 530 13.29 -33.34 22.61
CA LEU A 530 13.29 -34.61 21.89
C LEU A 530 12.03 -35.44 22.16
N ALA A 531 11.57 -35.51 23.41
CA ALA A 531 10.35 -36.25 23.77
C ALA A 531 9.13 -35.67 23.06
N TYR A 532 8.91 -34.32 23.12
CA TYR A 532 7.79 -33.67 22.45
C TYR A 532 7.89 -33.75 20.92
N ALA A 533 9.09 -33.62 20.33
CA ALA A 533 9.28 -33.81 18.90
C ALA A 533 8.89 -35.24 18.44
N ASN A 534 9.24 -36.23 19.21
CA ASN A 534 8.85 -37.65 18.92
C ASN A 534 7.33 -37.84 19.04
N GLU A 535 6.67 -37.23 20.02
CA GLU A 535 5.20 -37.30 20.14
C GLU A 535 4.51 -36.64 18.94
N VAL A 536 5.03 -35.51 18.48
CA VAL A 536 4.54 -34.84 17.25
C VAL A 536 4.70 -35.78 16.05
N LEU A 537 5.88 -36.34 15.87
CA LEU A 537 6.21 -37.20 14.73
C LEU A 537 5.45 -38.53 14.73
N ALA A 538 5.00 -38.99 15.89
CA ALA A 538 4.15 -40.18 16.01
C ALA A 538 2.74 -39.97 15.44
N THR A 539 2.24 -38.74 15.48
CA THR A 539 0.88 -38.40 15.04
C THR A 539 0.87 -37.58 13.76
N HIS A 540 1.91 -36.77 13.54
CA HIS A 540 2.00 -35.85 12.40
C HIS A 540 3.43 -35.74 11.86
N ARG A 541 3.67 -36.26 10.67
CA ARG A 541 4.99 -36.24 10.04
C ARG A 541 5.22 -34.90 9.36
N CYS A 542 6.03 -34.03 9.97
CA CYS A 542 6.40 -32.71 9.44
C CYS A 542 7.92 -32.49 9.50
N ALA A 543 8.43 -31.73 8.52
CA ALA A 543 9.85 -31.45 8.38
C ALA A 543 10.39 -30.65 9.57
N GLU A 544 9.60 -29.73 10.10
CA GLU A 544 9.97 -28.87 11.21
C GLU A 544 10.19 -29.67 12.51
N ALA A 545 9.34 -30.65 12.82
CA ALA A 545 9.53 -31.51 13.98
C ALA A 545 10.74 -32.43 13.81
N MET A 546 11.04 -32.92 12.60
CA MET A 546 12.27 -33.65 12.29
C MET A 546 13.51 -32.78 12.50
N TYR A 547 13.46 -31.52 12.11
CA TYR A 547 14.54 -30.57 12.36
C TYR A 547 14.80 -30.37 13.85
N ILE A 548 13.75 -30.16 14.68
CA ILE A 548 13.89 -30.03 16.13
C ILE A 548 14.49 -31.31 16.72
N LYS A 549 13.99 -32.49 16.32
CA LYS A 549 14.51 -33.76 16.75
C LYS A 549 16.00 -33.92 16.45
N SER A 550 16.41 -33.63 15.21
CA SER A 550 17.82 -33.69 14.82
C SER A 550 18.70 -32.76 15.64
N ARG A 551 18.25 -31.51 15.86
CA ARG A 551 19.00 -30.52 16.65
C ARG A 551 19.12 -30.95 18.11
N ALA A 552 18.05 -31.44 18.73
CA ALA A 552 18.07 -31.94 20.09
C ALA A 552 19.01 -33.14 20.24
N LEU A 553 18.95 -34.13 19.32
CA LEU A 553 19.86 -35.27 19.30
C LEU A 553 21.33 -34.85 19.16
N ALA A 554 21.64 -33.91 18.28
CA ALA A 554 23.02 -33.39 18.10
C ALA A 554 23.53 -32.70 19.39
N LYS A 555 22.68 -31.97 20.10
CA LYS A 555 23.02 -31.33 21.37
C LYS A 555 23.18 -32.33 22.53
N LEU A 556 22.51 -33.46 22.44
CA LEU A 556 22.66 -34.60 23.35
C LEU A 556 23.82 -35.55 22.96
N GLU A 557 24.65 -35.15 21.98
CA GLU A 557 25.78 -35.93 21.46
C GLU A 557 25.39 -37.28 20.81
N ARG A 558 24.09 -37.44 20.47
CA ARG A 558 23.55 -38.64 19.78
C ARG A 558 23.64 -38.49 18.25
N TYR A 559 24.88 -38.33 17.75
CA TYR A 559 25.16 -37.93 16.37
C TYR A 559 24.63 -38.90 15.31
N THR A 560 24.72 -40.22 15.54
CA THR A 560 24.21 -41.22 14.60
C THR A 560 22.71 -41.08 14.35
N GLU A 561 21.93 -40.90 15.41
CA GLU A 561 20.49 -40.71 15.30
C GLU A 561 20.10 -39.35 14.73
N ALA A 562 20.92 -38.31 15.00
CA ALA A 562 20.77 -37.01 14.39
C ALA A 562 20.97 -37.07 12.86
N ASP A 563 21.99 -37.80 12.39
CA ASP A 563 22.28 -37.97 10.96
C ASP A 563 21.19 -38.81 10.26
N GLU A 564 20.67 -39.86 10.87
CA GLU A 564 19.52 -40.60 10.36
C GLU A 564 18.29 -39.72 10.21
N THR A 565 18.03 -38.87 11.21
CA THR A 565 16.91 -37.92 11.20
C THR A 565 17.11 -36.86 10.10
N ASN A 566 18.33 -36.35 9.89
CA ASN A 566 18.66 -35.42 8.81
C ASN A 566 18.47 -36.04 7.43
N CYS A 567 18.85 -37.33 7.24
CA CYS A 567 18.57 -38.03 6.00
C CYS A 567 17.06 -38.14 5.72
N GLN A 568 16.25 -38.43 6.74
CA GLN A 568 14.80 -38.48 6.62
C GLN A 568 14.21 -37.09 6.32
N LEU A 569 14.76 -36.02 6.92
CA LEU A 569 14.39 -34.63 6.66
C LEU A 569 14.68 -34.25 5.20
N ALA A 570 15.88 -34.57 4.71
CA ALA A 570 16.26 -34.32 3.32
C ALA A 570 15.32 -35.00 2.32
N LEU A 571 14.97 -36.27 2.57
CA LEU A 571 14.02 -37.02 1.75
C LEU A 571 12.61 -36.40 1.77
N SER A 572 12.15 -35.90 2.93
CA SER A 572 10.85 -35.23 3.04
C SER A 572 10.77 -33.92 2.27
N LEU A 573 11.88 -33.16 2.21
CA LEU A 573 11.98 -31.92 1.45
C LEU A 573 12.02 -32.16 -0.07
N ILE A 574 12.63 -33.27 -0.52
CA ILE A 574 12.66 -33.65 -1.94
C ILE A 574 11.24 -33.98 -2.44
N HIS A 575 10.43 -34.67 -1.65
CA HIS A 575 9.04 -35.01 -2.02
C HIS A 575 8.10 -33.79 -2.08
N ILE A 576 8.42 -32.69 -1.38
CA ILE A 576 7.66 -31.44 -1.47
C ILE A 576 7.97 -30.69 -2.77
N SER A 577 9.14 -30.92 -3.37
CA SER A 577 9.59 -30.24 -4.60
C SER A 577 9.24 -30.96 -5.91
N GLU A 578 8.72 -32.20 -5.87
CA GLU A 578 8.22 -32.88 -7.07
C GLU A 578 6.76 -32.47 -7.36
N PRO A 579 6.48 -31.81 -8.51
CA PRO A 579 5.10 -31.60 -8.92
C PRO A 579 4.50 -32.99 -9.24
N THR A 580 3.38 -33.31 -8.61
CA THR A 580 2.53 -34.44 -8.98
C THR A 580 2.25 -34.32 -10.49
N ARG A 581 2.90 -35.16 -11.30
CA ARG A 581 2.49 -35.37 -12.70
C ARG A 581 1.19 -36.17 -12.69
N PRO A 582 0.27 -35.83 -13.63
CA PRO A 582 -1.07 -36.39 -13.72
C PRO A 582 -1.08 -37.90 -13.99
#